data_1e4704d8a106f15e7c4b88ac5a04d1eb
#
_entry.id   1e4704d8a106f15e7c4b88ac5a04d1eb
#
_cell.length_a   1.000
_cell.length_b   1.000
_cell.length_c   1.000
_cell.angle_alpha   90.00
_cell.angle_beta   90.00
_cell.angle_gamma   90.00
#
_symmetry.space_group_name_H-M   'P 1'
#
loop_
_entity.id
_entity.type
_entity.pdbx_description
1 polymer ?
#
loop_
_entity_poly.entity_id
_entity_poly.type
_entity_poly.pdbx_seq_one_letter_code
_entity_poly.pdbx_strand_id
1 'polypeptide(L)'
;MTIKYLETPITQNNLPLTYTIVSAGTLELSDEDKTKTGRLYHIQVNDEWCDYYVLYIGPLNDSKMPFLQEITSNKDIVIRIDSGCLTGMVFGDRTCDCHEQLQIAVNTAQENGVGFIIHIPSQDGRGMGIDFKLKTLDEQYYNNLNTIESAKTVSGLNNIDRRTYHGAVGCLKVLGVETSMSLNIATNNPDKINAFKSAGFTKLNTTRVFATHISDEVKKHLSAKQEFLGHLKSPVLTVYQSLRPSEAFCCKGPGP
;
A
#
# COMPACT_ATOMS: atom_id res chain seq x y z
N MET A 1 20.17 -15.10 -7.23
CA MET A 1 20.25 -14.77 -8.67
C MET A 1 20.21 -13.25 -8.79
N THR A 2 21.26 -12.64 -9.27
CA THR A 2 21.32 -11.18 -9.45
C THR A 2 20.86 -10.84 -10.86
N ILE A 3 19.68 -10.23 -10.98
CA ILE A 3 19.17 -9.71 -12.24
C ILE A 3 19.44 -8.22 -12.23
N LYS A 4 20.34 -7.75 -13.11
CA LYS A 4 20.57 -6.33 -13.31
C LYS A 4 19.55 -5.82 -14.31
N TYR A 5 18.57 -5.09 -13.86
CA TYR A 5 17.68 -4.31 -14.72
C TYR A 5 18.22 -2.88 -14.84
N LEU A 6 18.60 -2.53 -16.06
CA LEU A 6 19.02 -1.19 -16.45
C LEU A 6 17.83 -0.48 -17.11
N GLU A 7 16.83 -0.11 -16.35
CA GLU A 7 15.85 0.87 -16.78
C GLU A 7 15.72 1.94 -15.69
N THR A 8 15.95 3.18 -16.10
CA THR A 8 15.74 4.35 -15.27
C THR A 8 14.36 4.32 -14.60
N PRO A 9 14.27 4.28 -13.30
CA PRO A 9 14.38 5.48 -12.52
C PRO A 9 15.68 5.53 -11.71
N ILE A 10 16.21 6.71 -11.66
CA ILE A 10 17.45 7.11 -11.03
C ILE A 10 17.22 7.18 -9.52
N THR A 11 18.10 6.58 -8.72
CA THR A 11 18.16 6.85 -7.28
C THR A 11 18.39 8.35 -7.02
N GLN A 12 18.22 8.82 -5.79
CA GLN A 12 18.58 10.18 -5.39
C GLN A 12 20.03 10.58 -5.78
N ASN A 13 20.88 9.57 -6.07
CA ASN A 13 22.29 9.74 -6.47
C ASN A 13 22.54 9.53 -7.97
N ASN A 14 21.51 9.57 -8.83
CA ASN A 14 21.61 9.33 -10.26
C ASN A 14 22.16 7.95 -10.68
N LEU A 15 22.11 6.95 -9.80
CA LEU A 15 22.49 5.58 -10.12
C LEU A 15 21.28 4.75 -10.55
N PRO A 16 21.44 3.81 -11.53
CA PRO A 16 20.36 2.91 -11.90
C PRO A 16 19.98 2.01 -10.72
N LEU A 17 18.68 1.73 -10.59
CA LEU A 17 18.20 0.78 -9.61
C LEU A 17 18.66 -0.63 -9.98
N THR A 18 19.18 -1.35 -9.01
CA THR A 18 19.57 -2.77 -9.13
C THR A 18 18.70 -3.60 -8.21
N TYR A 19 18.31 -4.80 -8.67
CA TYR A 19 17.42 -5.70 -7.99
C TYR A 19 18.10 -7.05 -7.81
N THR A 20 18.10 -7.58 -6.59
CA THR A 20 18.66 -8.90 -6.29
C THR A 20 17.61 -9.75 -5.60
N ILE A 21 17.19 -10.86 -6.23
CA ILE A 21 16.37 -11.86 -5.56
C ILE A 21 17.30 -12.60 -4.60
N VAL A 22 17.14 -12.34 -3.30
CA VAL A 22 17.97 -12.94 -2.23
C VAL A 22 17.51 -14.35 -1.94
N SER A 23 16.21 -14.53 -1.77
CA SER A 23 15.59 -15.81 -1.43
C SER A 23 14.13 -15.87 -1.88
N ALA A 24 13.58 -17.08 -1.92
CA ALA A 24 12.15 -17.27 -2.13
C ALA A 24 11.65 -18.54 -1.44
N GLY A 25 10.40 -18.48 -0.94
CA GLY A 25 9.72 -19.59 -0.26
C GLY A 25 8.27 -19.73 -0.70
N THR A 26 7.70 -20.92 -0.57
CA THR A 26 6.28 -21.16 -0.84
C THR A 26 5.50 -21.11 0.47
N LEU A 27 4.39 -20.37 0.46
CA LEU A 27 3.47 -20.25 1.59
C LEU A 27 2.16 -20.96 1.27
N GLU A 28 1.55 -21.59 2.26
CA GLU A 28 0.15 -21.99 2.23
C GLU A 28 -0.70 -20.80 2.67
N LEU A 29 -1.71 -20.42 1.86
CA LEU A 29 -2.49 -19.19 2.06
C LEU A 29 -3.90 -19.45 2.56
N SER A 30 -4.30 -20.72 2.77
CA SER A 30 -5.60 -21.10 3.29
C SER A 30 -5.53 -22.42 4.05
N ASP A 31 -6.20 -22.48 5.20
CA ASP A 31 -6.33 -23.70 6.00
C ASP A 31 -7.33 -24.68 5.38
N GLU A 32 -8.32 -24.18 4.67
CA GLU A 32 -9.42 -24.98 4.06
C GLU A 32 -9.02 -25.57 2.71
N ASP A 33 -8.20 -24.85 1.96
CA ASP A 33 -7.78 -25.25 0.61
C ASP A 33 -6.25 -25.15 0.47
N LYS A 34 -5.59 -26.29 0.67
CA LYS A 34 -4.13 -26.43 0.55
C LYS A 34 -3.57 -26.19 -0.86
N THR A 35 -4.44 -26.05 -1.87
CA THR A 35 -4.04 -25.68 -3.22
C THR A 35 -3.80 -24.17 -3.34
N LYS A 36 -4.32 -23.37 -2.40
CA LYS A 36 -4.08 -21.93 -2.35
C LYS A 36 -2.72 -21.64 -1.77
N THR A 37 -1.73 -21.58 -2.64
CA THR A 37 -0.35 -21.28 -2.30
C THR A 37 0.09 -19.96 -2.90
N GLY A 38 1.13 -19.38 -2.34
CA GLY A 38 1.81 -18.21 -2.88
C GLY A 38 3.33 -18.37 -2.82
N ARG A 39 4.02 -17.74 -3.74
CA ARG A 39 5.49 -17.69 -3.76
C ARG A 39 5.95 -16.34 -3.23
N LEU A 40 6.59 -16.34 -2.05
CA LEU A 40 7.16 -15.14 -1.46
C LEU A 40 8.61 -14.99 -1.90
N TYR A 41 8.95 -13.82 -2.43
CA TYR A 41 10.30 -13.42 -2.82
C TYR A 41 10.80 -12.33 -1.87
N HIS A 42 12.03 -12.45 -1.41
CA HIS A 42 12.78 -11.35 -0.82
C HIS A 42 13.68 -10.75 -1.90
N ILE A 43 13.45 -9.49 -2.23
CA ILE A 43 14.18 -8.73 -3.25
C ILE A 43 14.85 -7.54 -2.58
N GLN A 44 16.17 -7.45 -2.71
CA GLN A 44 16.91 -6.25 -2.32
C GLN A 44 17.06 -5.30 -3.49
N VAL A 45 16.83 -4.03 -3.22
CA VAL A 45 16.97 -2.91 -4.17
C VAL A 45 17.94 -1.92 -3.56
N ASN A 46 18.79 -1.30 -4.39
CA ASN A 46 19.74 -0.27 -3.94
C ASN A 46 19.09 1.12 -3.81
N ASP A 47 17.82 1.16 -3.41
CA ASP A 47 17.12 2.38 -3.05
C ASP A 47 17.09 2.59 -1.52
N GLU A 48 16.40 3.63 -1.07
CA GLU A 48 16.28 3.99 0.35
C GLU A 48 15.45 3.00 1.17
N TRP A 49 14.67 2.14 0.52
CA TRP A 49 13.81 1.16 1.19
C TRP A 49 14.47 -0.20 1.39
N CYS A 50 15.45 -0.54 0.57
CA CYS A 50 16.29 -1.72 0.57
C CYS A 50 15.54 -3.04 0.39
N ASP A 51 14.67 -3.43 1.31
CA ASP A 51 14.06 -4.76 1.35
C ASP A 51 12.60 -4.73 0.91
N TYR A 52 12.30 -5.55 -0.10
CA TYR A 52 10.96 -5.76 -0.66
C TYR A 52 10.57 -7.22 -0.54
N TYR A 53 9.42 -7.47 0.06
CA TYR A 53 8.85 -8.80 0.15
C TYR A 53 7.67 -8.90 -0.81
N VAL A 54 7.81 -9.73 -1.85
CA VAL A 54 6.82 -9.82 -2.93
C VAL A 54 6.17 -11.19 -2.90
N LEU A 55 4.92 -11.26 -2.47
CA LEU A 55 4.09 -12.44 -2.55
C LEU A 55 3.44 -12.50 -3.93
N TYR A 56 3.73 -13.53 -4.68
CA TYR A 56 3.06 -13.86 -5.93
C TYR A 56 2.03 -14.97 -5.71
N ILE A 57 0.85 -14.78 -6.23
CA ILE A 57 -0.26 -15.74 -6.29
C ILE A 57 -0.52 -16.01 -7.77
N GLY A 58 -0.37 -17.25 -8.20
CA GLY A 58 -0.57 -17.63 -9.60
C GLY A 58 0.31 -18.82 -10.03
N PRO A 59 0.24 -19.20 -11.32
CA PRO A 59 1.02 -20.32 -11.87
C PRO A 59 2.51 -20.01 -11.87
N LEU A 60 3.33 -21.04 -11.58
CA LEU A 60 4.79 -20.96 -11.59
C LEU A 60 5.32 -21.82 -12.74
N ASN A 61 6.42 -21.38 -13.35
CA ASN A 61 7.19 -22.18 -14.30
C ASN A 61 8.10 -23.21 -13.55
N ASP A 62 8.82 -24.06 -14.30
CA ASP A 62 9.72 -25.08 -13.76
C ASP A 62 10.82 -24.49 -12.88
N SER A 63 11.24 -23.27 -13.10
CA SER A 63 12.20 -22.53 -12.29
C SER A 63 11.58 -21.88 -11.05
N LYS A 64 10.29 -22.14 -10.77
CA LYS A 64 9.50 -21.57 -9.66
C LYS A 64 9.42 -20.02 -9.72
N MET A 65 9.48 -19.46 -10.92
CA MET A 65 9.22 -18.04 -11.20
C MET A 65 7.78 -17.85 -11.69
N PRO A 66 7.21 -16.63 -11.58
CA PRO A 66 5.88 -16.33 -12.09
C PRO A 66 5.76 -16.70 -13.57
N PHE A 67 4.71 -17.44 -13.92
CA PHE A 67 4.43 -17.83 -15.30
C PHE A 67 3.27 -17.00 -15.85
N LEU A 68 3.60 -15.78 -16.32
CA LEU A 68 2.61 -14.78 -16.72
C LEU A 68 2.15 -14.93 -18.18
N GLN A 69 2.82 -15.74 -18.99
CA GLN A 69 2.48 -15.95 -20.40
C GLN A 69 1.15 -16.68 -20.61
N GLU A 70 0.74 -17.51 -19.64
CA GLU A 70 -0.58 -18.18 -19.67
C GLU A 70 -1.72 -17.28 -19.23
N ILE A 71 -1.41 -16.09 -18.70
CA ILE A 71 -2.45 -15.16 -18.29
C ILE A 71 -3.03 -14.54 -19.55
N THR A 72 -4.25 -14.96 -19.87
CA THR A 72 -4.96 -14.49 -21.07
C THR A 72 -5.01 -12.96 -21.09
N SER A 73 -4.89 -12.36 -22.28
CA SER A 73 -4.86 -10.91 -22.52
C SER A 73 -6.07 -10.14 -21.93
N ASN A 74 -7.07 -10.83 -21.46
CA ASN A 74 -8.30 -10.26 -20.90
C ASN A 74 -8.37 -10.34 -19.37
N LYS A 75 -7.29 -10.80 -18.69
CA LYS A 75 -7.26 -10.91 -17.24
C LYS A 75 -6.28 -9.91 -16.65
N ASP A 76 -6.78 -9.06 -15.75
CA ASP A 76 -5.95 -8.12 -15.02
C ASP A 76 -5.11 -8.85 -13.97
N ILE A 77 -3.86 -8.44 -13.80
CA ILE A 77 -3.02 -8.87 -12.68
C ILE A 77 -3.32 -7.96 -11.48
N VAL A 78 -3.75 -8.55 -10.37
CA VAL A 78 -4.00 -7.78 -9.14
C VAL A 78 -2.69 -7.37 -8.50
N ILE A 79 -2.51 -6.08 -8.24
CA ILE A 79 -1.29 -5.53 -7.62
C ILE A 79 -1.65 -4.77 -6.34
N ARG A 80 -1.01 -5.10 -5.23
CA ARG A 80 -1.05 -4.32 -4.00
C ARG A 80 0.37 -3.92 -3.60
N ILE A 81 0.60 -2.63 -3.41
CA ILE A 81 1.77 -2.14 -2.68
C ILE A 81 1.33 -1.81 -1.25
N ASP A 82 1.97 -2.46 -0.30
CA ASP A 82 1.78 -2.26 1.12
C ASP A 82 3.00 -1.58 1.74
N SER A 83 2.77 -0.54 2.52
CA SER A 83 3.83 0.33 3.06
C SER A 83 4.19 0.02 4.52
N GLY A 84 4.06 -1.23 4.94
CA GLY A 84 4.63 -1.77 6.18
C GLY A 84 4.08 -1.18 7.47
N CYS A 85 2.76 -1.19 7.68
CA CYS A 85 2.16 -0.70 8.91
C CYS A 85 2.31 -1.68 10.09
N LEU A 86 3.41 -1.61 10.83
CA LEU A 86 3.71 -2.52 11.95
C LEU A 86 2.60 -2.53 13.01
N THR A 87 2.14 -1.36 13.44
CA THR A 87 1.14 -1.26 14.52
C THR A 87 -0.20 -1.88 14.14
N GLY A 88 -0.68 -1.61 12.92
CA GLY A 88 -1.96 -2.16 12.45
C GLY A 88 -1.88 -3.63 12.07
N MET A 89 -0.76 -4.10 11.50
CA MET A 89 -0.64 -5.46 11.02
C MET A 89 -0.28 -6.47 12.10
N VAL A 90 0.61 -6.09 13.03
CA VAL A 90 1.15 -7.00 14.05
C VAL A 90 0.47 -6.79 15.40
N PHE A 91 0.23 -5.53 15.80
CA PHE A 91 -0.25 -5.20 17.15
C PHE A 91 -1.74 -4.88 17.22
N GLY A 92 -2.46 -4.94 16.08
CA GLY A 92 -3.91 -4.75 16.06
C GLY A 92 -4.35 -3.32 16.38
N ASP A 93 -3.52 -2.32 16.06
CA ASP A 93 -3.85 -0.91 16.21
C ASP A 93 -5.11 -0.57 15.39
N ARG A 94 -6.13 -0.10 16.08
CA ARG A 94 -7.45 0.19 15.51
C ARG A 94 -7.60 1.62 14.98
N THR A 95 -6.53 2.39 14.98
CA THR A 95 -6.53 3.77 14.44
C THR A 95 -6.36 3.80 12.93
N CYS A 96 -6.03 2.67 12.28
CA CYS A 96 -5.94 2.54 10.84
C CYS A 96 -6.61 1.26 10.33
N ASP A 97 -6.83 1.17 9.03
CA ASP A 97 -7.44 0.05 8.30
C ASP A 97 -6.42 -0.77 7.49
N CYS A 98 -5.13 -0.65 7.79
CA CYS A 98 -4.05 -1.24 6.98
C CYS A 98 -4.13 -2.76 6.92
N HIS A 99 -4.44 -3.43 8.04
CA HIS A 99 -4.60 -4.88 8.09
C HIS A 99 -5.73 -5.37 7.18
N GLU A 100 -6.92 -4.76 7.29
CA GLU A 100 -8.08 -5.13 6.48
C GLU A 100 -7.85 -4.86 4.99
N GLN A 101 -7.22 -3.73 4.64
CA GLN A 101 -6.85 -3.44 3.25
C GLN A 101 -5.91 -4.50 2.66
N LEU A 102 -4.96 -5.02 3.46
CA LEU A 102 -4.06 -6.08 3.01
C LEU A 102 -4.84 -7.38 2.79
N GLN A 103 -5.70 -7.79 3.74
CA GLN A 103 -6.52 -8.99 3.61
C GLN A 103 -7.43 -8.94 2.39
N ILE A 104 -8.10 -7.80 2.15
CA ILE A 104 -8.93 -7.60 0.94
C ILE A 104 -8.09 -7.80 -0.33
N ALA A 105 -6.89 -7.24 -0.38
CA ALA A 105 -6.03 -7.36 -1.56
C ALA A 105 -5.53 -8.80 -1.79
N VAL A 106 -5.17 -9.53 -0.72
CA VAL A 106 -4.77 -10.94 -0.80
C VAL A 106 -5.93 -11.80 -1.29
N ASN A 107 -7.12 -11.64 -0.71
CA ASN A 107 -8.31 -12.37 -1.12
C ASN A 107 -8.67 -12.07 -2.58
N THR A 108 -8.64 -10.80 -2.99
CA THR A 108 -8.88 -10.41 -4.38
C THR A 108 -7.89 -11.08 -5.34
N ALA A 109 -6.60 -11.15 -4.98
CA ALA A 109 -5.59 -11.82 -5.79
C ALA A 109 -5.82 -13.34 -5.87
N GLN A 110 -6.24 -13.98 -4.77
CA GLN A 110 -6.58 -15.40 -4.73
C GLN A 110 -7.81 -15.72 -5.58
N GLU A 111 -8.87 -14.93 -5.45
CA GLU A 111 -10.11 -15.09 -6.25
C GLU A 111 -9.83 -14.85 -7.74
N ASN A 112 -9.02 -13.88 -8.05
CA ASN A 112 -8.58 -13.60 -9.40
C ASN A 112 -7.63 -14.69 -9.95
N GLY A 113 -6.95 -15.46 -9.09
CA GLY A 113 -5.99 -16.51 -9.46
C GLY A 113 -4.65 -15.98 -9.98
N VAL A 114 -4.44 -14.66 -10.00
CA VAL A 114 -3.14 -14.06 -10.29
C VAL A 114 -3.02 -12.69 -9.63
N GLY A 115 -1.92 -12.47 -8.92
CA GLY A 115 -1.62 -11.18 -8.31
C GLY A 115 -0.29 -11.12 -7.60
N PHE A 116 0.12 -9.91 -7.26
CA PHE A 116 1.32 -9.60 -6.49
C PHE A 116 0.98 -8.67 -5.33
N ILE A 117 1.45 -9.03 -4.15
CA ILE A 117 1.39 -8.21 -2.95
C ILE A 117 2.83 -7.83 -2.58
N ILE A 118 3.15 -6.55 -2.63
CA ILE A 118 4.50 -6.05 -2.36
C ILE A 118 4.48 -5.35 -1.00
N HIS A 119 5.18 -5.92 -0.03
CA HIS A 119 5.33 -5.37 1.31
C HIS A 119 6.68 -4.68 1.45
N ILE A 120 6.68 -3.43 1.92
CA ILE A 120 7.88 -2.59 2.09
C ILE A 120 7.93 -2.13 3.55
N PRO A 121 8.58 -2.89 4.46
CA PRO A 121 8.55 -2.61 5.90
C PRO A 121 9.09 -1.22 6.26
N SER A 122 10.15 -0.80 5.58
CA SER A 122 10.83 0.48 5.81
C SER A 122 9.99 1.72 5.48
N GLN A 123 8.85 1.56 4.80
CA GLN A 123 7.92 2.66 4.50
C GLN A 123 6.91 2.96 5.61
N ASP A 124 6.98 2.28 6.78
CA ASP A 124 6.13 2.63 7.92
C ASP A 124 6.34 4.10 8.34
N GLY A 125 5.36 4.68 9.00
CA GLY A 125 5.43 6.07 9.43
C GLY A 125 5.59 7.06 8.26
N ARG A 126 4.99 6.78 7.09
CA ARG A 126 5.11 7.59 5.86
C ARG A 126 6.55 7.67 5.33
N GLY A 127 7.31 6.60 5.52
CA GLY A 127 8.73 6.55 5.15
C GLY A 127 9.66 7.27 6.12
N MET A 128 9.17 7.62 7.31
CA MET A 128 9.98 8.20 8.39
C MET A 128 10.23 7.20 9.54
N GLY A 129 9.78 5.96 9.36
CA GLY A 129 10.03 4.85 10.27
C GLY A 129 9.08 4.75 11.46
N ILE A 130 9.27 3.66 12.23
CA ILE A 130 8.40 3.32 13.36
C ILE A 130 8.50 4.33 14.50
N ASP A 131 9.68 4.85 14.82
CA ASP A 131 9.86 5.81 15.91
C ASP A 131 9.07 7.09 15.65
N PHE A 132 9.08 7.58 14.42
CA PHE A 132 8.26 8.70 14.02
C PHE A 132 6.77 8.40 14.17
N LYS A 133 6.35 7.21 13.72
CA LYS A 133 4.96 6.79 13.83
C LYS A 133 4.47 6.73 15.27
N LEU A 134 5.25 6.16 16.19
CA LEU A 134 4.87 6.08 17.60
C LEU A 134 4.66 7.47 18.20
N LYS A 135 5.55 8.42 17.92
CA LYS A 135 5.38 9.82 18.35
C LYS A 135 4.10 10.45 17.77
N THR A 136 3.78 10.16 16.50
CA THR A 136 2.53 10.69 15.91
C THR A 136 1.28 10.06 16.52
N LEU A 137 1.34 8.81 16.96
CA LEU A 137 0.23 8.15 17.66
C LEU A 137 -0.01 8.79 19.04
N ASP A 138 1.04 9.14 19.78
CA ASP A 138 0.92 9.87 21.04
C ASP A 138 0.26 11.25 20.84
N GLU A 139 0.68 11.99 19.81
CA GLU A 139 0.05 13.28 19.47
C GLU A 139 -1.44 13.13 19.10
N GLN A 140 -1.78 12.05 18.40
CA GLN A 140 -3.18 11.75 18.06
C GLN A 140 -4.00 11.43 19.33
N TYR A 141 -3.43 10.65 20.24
CA TYR A 141 -4.13 10.18 21.42
C TYR A 141 -4.27 11.27 22.51
N TYR A 142 -3.15 11.91 22.88
CA TYR A 142 -3.13 12.87 23.99
C TYR A 142 -3.57 14.28 23.60
N ASN A 143 -3.28 14.70 22.37
CA ASN A 143 -3.57 16.04 21.88
C ASN A 143 -4.74 16.09 20.88
N ASN A 144 -5.39 14.94 20.65
CA ASN A 144 -6.56 14.79 19.76
C ASN A 144 -6.32 15.30 18.32
N LEU A 145 -5.07 15.28 17.85
CA LEU A 145 -4.71 15.68 16.48
C LEU A 145 -5.12 14.61 15.47
N ASN A 146 -5.39 15.01 14.23
CA ASN A 146 -5.52 14.02 13.16
C ASN A 146 -4.14 13.54 12.68
N THR A 147 -4.13 12.50 11.83
CA THR A 147 -2.88 11.87 11.37
C THR A 147 -1.96 12.79 10.54
N ILE A 148 -2.48 13.89 9.98
CA ILE A 148 -1.69 14.87 9.23
C ILE A 148 -1.14 15.93 10.16
N GLU A 149 -1.97 16.46 11.05
CA GLU A 149 -1.57 17.44 12.05
C GLU A 149 -0.47 16.88 12.96
N SER A 150 -0.67 15.67 13.49
CA SER A 150 0.33 14.99 14.33
C SER A 150 1.65 14.79 13.59
N ALA A 151 1.60 14.39 12.31
CA ALA A 151 2.81 14.23 11.52
C ALA A 151 3.55 15.55 11.29
N LYS A 152 2.83 16.65 11.04
CA LYS A 152 3.44 18.00 10.93
C LYS A 152 4.04 18.46 12.24
N THR A 153 3.34 18.25 13.35
CA THR A 153 3.81 18.60 14.70
C THR A 153 5.11 17.89 15.03
N VAL A 154 5.16 16.57 14.83
CA VAL A 154 6.35 15.77 15.17
C VAL A 154 7.53 16.04 14.23
N SER A 155 7.28 16.24 12.93
CA SER A 155 8.36 16.44 11.94
C SER A 155 8.83 17.88 11.83
N GLY A 156 7.98 18.85 12.14
CA GLY A 156 8.20 20.26 11.79
C GLY A 156 8.18 20.55 10.28
N LEU A 157 7.74 19.59 9.45
CA LEU A 157 7.78 19.67 7.99
C LEU A 157 6.38 19.81 7.41
N ASN A 158 6.27 20.51 6.28
CA ASN A 158 5.05 20.58 5.50
C ASN A 158 4.86 19.32 4.63
N ASN A 159 5.94 18.79 4.04
CA ASN A 159 5.90 17.52 3.31
C ASN A 159 6.19 16.38 4.28
N ILE A 160 5.16 15.64 4.61
CA ILE A 160 5.16 14.57 5.62
C ILE A 160 5.14 13.17 5.01
N ASP A 161 5.14 13.02 3.70
CA ASP A 161 5.16 11.71 3.04
C ASP A 161 6.40 11.59 2.16
N ARG A 162 7.32 10.69 2.54
CA ARG A 162 8.59 10.46 1.85
C ARG A 162 8.57 9.21 1.00
N ARG A 163 7.44 8.47 0.99
CA ARG A 163 7.37 7.19 0.30
C ARG A 163 7.49 7.35 -1.20
N THR A 164 8.25 6.46 -1.80
CA THR A 164 8.36 6.29 -3.25
C THR A 164 7.99 4.86 -3.64
N TYR A 165 7.58 4.63 -4.88
CA TYR A 165 7.06 3.34 -5.30
C TYR A 165 7.77 2.75 -6.53
N HIS A 166 8.82 3.42 -7.02
CA HIS A 166 9.58 2.99 -8.18
C HIS A 166 10.26 1.63 -7.97
N GLY A 167 10.86 1.42 -6.78
CA GLY A 167 11.46 0.13 -6.42
C GLY A 167 10.44 -1.02 -6.46
N ALA A 168 9.21 -0.78 -5.97
CA ALA A 168 8.15 -1.79 -6.04
C ALA A 168 7.77 -2.14 -7.49
N VAL A 169 7.64 -1.14 -8.35
CA VAL A 169 7.35 -1.36 -9.78
C VAL A 169 8.49 -2.13 -10.45
N GLY A 170 9.74 -1.80 -10.13
CA GLY A 170 10.90 -2.54 -10.65
C GLY A 170 10.95 -4.00 -10.18
N CYS A 171 10.58 -4.30 -8.92
CA CYS A 171 10.45 -5.68 -8.44
C CYS A 171 9.47 -6.49 -9.30
N LEU A 172 8.35 -5.91 -9.71
CA LEU A 172 7.39 -6.57 -10.60
C LEU A 172 7.98 -6.85 -11.98
N LYS A 173 8.71 -5.87 -12.57
CA LYS A 173 9.39 -6.07 -13.84
C LYS A 173 10.43 -7.19 -13.78
N VAL A 174 11.20 -7.28 -12.69
CA VAL A 174 12.16 -8.39 -12.44
C VAL A 174 11.45 -9.74 -12.33
N LEU A 175 10.21 -9.75 -11.83
CA LEU A 175 9.36 -10.95 -11.76
C LEU A 175 8.55 -11.20 -13.04
N GLY A 176 8.83 -10.48 -14.14
CA GLY A 176 8.26 -10.74 -15.47
C GLY A 176 7.00 -9.94 -15.80
N VAL A 177 6.60 -8.96 -14.99
CA VAL A 177 5.46 -8.09 -15.32
C VAL A 177 5.88 -7.07 -16.36
N GLU A 178 5.30 -7.15 -17.57
CA GLU A 178 5.58 -6.25 -18.68
C GLU A 178 4.59 -5.08 -18.76
N THR A 179 5.03 -3.95 -19.31
CA THR A 179 4.20 -2.75 -19.46
C THR A 179 3.00 -2.91 -20.40
N SER A 180 3.02 -3.96 -21.23
CA SER A 180 1.93 -4.36 -22.13
C SER A 180 0.76 -5.04 -21.39
N MET A 181 1.01 -5.59 -20.20
CA MET A 181 0.03 -6.33 -19.39
C MET A 181 -1.00 -5.40 -18.74
N SER A 182 -2.20 -5.93 -18.52
CA SER A 182 -3.26 -5.21 -17.82
C SER A 182 -3.16 -5.43 -16.32
N LEU A 183 -3.14 -4.34 -15.55
CA LEU A 183 -2.99 -4.37 -14.10
C LEU A 183 -4.23 -3.80 -13.42
N ASN A 184 -4.63 -4.43 -12.32
CA ASN A 184 -5.61 -3.91 -11.39
C ASN A 184 -4.93 -3.52 -10.08
N ILE A 185 -4.74 -2.23 -9.86
CA ILE A 185 -4.02 -1.70 -8.70
C ILE A 185 -5.00 -1.57 -7.52
N ALA A 186 -4.84 -2.44 -6.52
CA ALA A 186 -5.63 -2.44 -5.29
C ALA A 186 -5.14 -1.33 -4.34
N THR A 187 -5.63 -0.10 -4.54
CA THR A 187 -5.17 1.07 -3.77
C THR A 187 -6.20 2.20 -3.73
N ASN A 188 -6.11 3.01 -2.65
CA ASN A 188 -6.82 4.29 -2.53
C ASN A 188 -5.85 5.49 -2.69
N ASN A 189 -4.54 5.23 -2.82
CA ASN A 189 -3.50 6.26 -2.93
C ASN A 189 -3.15 6.53 -4.41
N PRO A 190 -3.35 7.76 -4.92
CA PRO A 190 -3.04 8.12 -6.30
C PRO A 190 -1.55 8.01 -6.64
N ASP A 191 -0.65 8.23 -5.69
CA ASP A 191 0.80 8.18 -5.95
C ASP A 191 1.26 6.78 -6.34
N LYS A 192 0.63 5.73 -5.78
CA LYS A 192 0.88 4.36 -6.19
C LYS A 192 0.51 4.12 -7.65
N ILE A 193 -0.61 4.68 -8.11
CA ILE A 193 -1.05 4.58 -9.52
C ILE A 193 -0.08 5.36 -10.42
N ASN A 194 0.33 6.56 -9.99
CA ASN A 194 1.23 7.41 -10.75
C ASN A 194 2.60 6.75 -10.96
N ALA A 195 3.10 5.98 -9.99
CA ALA A 195 4.35 5.23 -10.14
C ALA A 195 4.30 4.22 -11.30
N PHE A 196 3.16 3.52 -11.49
CA PHE A 196 2.97 2.63 -12.64
C PHE A 196 2.89 3.39 -13.97
N LYS A 197 2.14 4.51 -13.99
CA LYS A 197 2.06 5.36 -15.20
C LYS A 197 3.43 5.87 -15.62
N SER A 198 4.22 6.36 -14.66
CA SER A 198 5.58 6.86 -14.90
C SER A 198 6.52 5.77 -15.39
N ALA A 199 6.28 4.50 -15.04
CA ALA A 199 7.03 3.34 -15.49
C ALA A 199 6.58 2.78 -16.84
N GLY A 200 5.63 3.44 -17.53
CA GLY A 200 5.18 3.11 -18.87
C GLY A 200 3.99 2.13 -18.94
N PHE A 201 3.35 1.80 -17.82
CA PHE A 201 2.13 1.00 -17.85
C PHE A 201 0.94 1.84 -18.33
N THR A 202 0.22 1.36 -19.34
CA THR A 202 -0.91 2.06 -19.96
C THR A 202 -2.26 1.42 -19.66
N LYS A 203 -2.30 0.12 -19.36
CA LYS A 203 -3.52 -0.64 -19.06
C LYS A 203 -3.68 -0.78 -17.54
N LEU A 204 -4.18 0.28 -16.89
CA LEU A 204 -4.31 0.35 -15.45
C LEU A 204 -5.77 0.49 -15.04
N ASN A 205 -6.27 -0.53 -14.36
CA ASN A 205 -7.52 -0.50 -13.62
C ASN A 205 -7.21 -0.29 -12.13
N THR A 206 -8.19 0.14 -11.35
CA THR A 206 -8.03 0.38 -9.93
C THR A 206 -9.19 -0.23 -9.16
N THR A 207 -8.87 -1.11 -8.22
CA THR A 207 -9.81 -1.57 -7.20
C THR A 207 -9.60 -0.80 -5.92
N ARG A 208 -10.65 -0.21 -5.40
CA ARG A 208 -10.65 0.47 -4.11
C ARG A 208 -10.64 -0.56 -3.00
N VAL A 209 -9.77 -0.36 -2.02
CA VAL A 209 -9.64 -1.22 -0.85
C VAL A 209 -10.05 -0.45 0.39
N PHE A 210 -11.31 -0.61 0.79
CA PHE A 210 -11.86 0.00 1.98
C PHE A 210 -12.31 -1.08 2.96
N ALA A 211 -11.95 -0.91 4.23
CA ALA A 211 -12.50 -1.71 5.30
C ALA A 211 -14.02 -1.52 5.38
N THR A 212 -14.74 -2.60 5.62
CA THR A 212 -16.20 -2.59 5.71
C THR A 212 -16.68 -2.12 7.08
N HIS A 213 -15.91 -2.39 8.14
CA HIS A 213 -16.19 -1.99 9.50
C HIS A 213 -15.08 -1.10 10.01
N ILE A 214 -15.34 0.20 10.07
CA ILE A 214 -14.35 1.20 10.49
C ILE A 214 -14.80 1.91 11.78
N SER A 215 -13.86 2.03 12.74
CA SER A 215 -14.04 2.83 13.95
C SER A 215 -14.11 4.32 13.63
N ASP A 216 -14.51 5.13 14.61
CA ASP A 216 -14.53 6.58 14.41
C ASP A 216 -13.11 7.15 14.28
N GLU A 217 -12.12 6.53 14.92
CA GLU A 217 -10.69 6.85 14.76
C GLU A 217 -10.22 6.59 13.32
N VAL A 218 -10.59 5.43 12.73
CA VAL A 218 -10.27 5.12 11.33
C VAL A 218 -10.97 6.12 10.39
N LYS A 219 -12.23 6.50 10.65
CA LYS A 219 -12.93 7.53 9.86
C LYS A 219 -12.18 8.86 9.88
N LYS A 220 -11.75 9.31 11.08
CA LYS A 220 -10.95 10.52 11.25
C LYS A 220 -9.64 10.45 10.45
N HIS A 221 -8.95 9.32 10.52
CA HIS A 221 -7.72 9.05 9.79
C HIS A 221 -7.91 9.07 8.26
N LEU A 222 -8.97 8.40 7.76
CA LEU A 222 -9.28 8.37 6.32
C LEU A 222 -9.72 9.73 5.79
N SER A 223 -10.52 10.48 6.56
CA SER A 223 -10.95 11.85 6.20
C SER A 223 -9.74 12.76 6.01
N ALA A 224 -8.79 12.73 6.95
CA ALA A 224 -7.56 13.51 6.84
C ALA A 224 -6.72 13.13 5.60
N LYS A 225 -6.62 11.83 5.28
CA LYS A 225 -5.91 11.39 4.05
C LYS A 225 -6.61 11.84 2.77
N GLN A 226 -7.94 11.86 2.74
CA GLN A 226 -8.70 12.35 1.59
C GLN A 226 -8.49 13.85 1.39
N GLU A 227 -8.58 14.63 2.45
CA GLU A 227 -8.47 16.09 2.41
C GLU A 227 -7.05 16.55 2.06
N PHE A 228 -6.02 15.96 2.67
CA PHE A 228 -4.65 16.48 2.59
C PHE A 228 -3.73 15.71 1.64
N LEU A 229 -4.05 14.45 1.31
CA LEU A 229 -3.20 13.58 0.46
C LEU A 229 -3.91 13.13 -0.82
N GLY A 230 -5.11 13.63 -1.11
CA GLY A 230 -5.85 13.31 -2.33
C GLY A 230 -6.28 11.84 -2.46
N HIS A 231 -6.36 11.10 -1.35
CA HIS A 231 -6.84 9.71 -1.38
C HIS A 231 -8.28 9.63 -1.91
N LEU A 232 -8.62 8.51 -2.56
CA LEU A 232 -9.96 8.26 -3.07
C LEU A 232 -10.99 8.26 -1.94
N LYS A 233 -12.17 8.83 -2.20
CA LYS A 233 -13.27 8.90 -1.22
C LYS A 233 -13.78 7.51 -0.87
N SER A 234 -13.87 7.22 0.44
CA SER A 234 -14.49 6.01 0.96
C SER A 234 -16.03 6.14 0.90
N PRO A 235 -16.76 5.14 0.39
CA PRO A 235 -18.21 5.13 0.43
C PRO A 235 -18.78 5.26 1.85
N VAL A 236 -18.11 4.65 2.83
CA VAL A 236 -18.50 4.70 4.25
C VAL A 236 -18.39 6.12 4.83
N LEU A 237 -17.37 6.88 4.41
CA LEU A 237 -17.22 8.28 4.83
C LEU A 237 -18.27 9.20 4.21
N THR A 238 -18.72 8.92 2.99
CA THR A 238 -19.76 9.71 2.32
C THR A 238 -21.07 9.64 3.10
N VAL A 239 -21.47 8.46 3.56
CA VAL A 239 -22.64 8.26 4.43
C VAL A 239 -22.47 8.99 5.76
N TYR A 240 -21.29 8.87 6.39
CA TYR A 240 -21.01 9.50 7.68
C TYR A 240 -21.03 11.03 7.61
N GLN A 241 -20.49 11.64 6.55
CA GLN A 241 -20.52 13.09 6.35
C GLN A 241 -21.94 13.62 6.11
N SER A 242 -22.81 12.85 5.45
CA SER A 242 -24.21 13.20 5.25
C SER A 242 -25.07 13.09 6.53
N LEU A 243 -24.59 12.33 7.53
CA LEU A 243 -25.29 12.14 8.81
C LEU A 243 -24.80 13.12 9.90
N ARG A 244 -23.76 13.91 9.69
CA ARG A 244 -23.41 14.99 10.64
C ARG A 244 -24.46 16.09 10.54
N PRO A 245 -25.12 16.46 11.65
CA PRO A 245 -25.91 17.68 11.69
C PRO A 245 -24.98 18.85 11.34
N SER A 246 -25.41 19.73 10.44
CA SER A 246 -24.72 21.01 10.21
C SER A 246 -24.47 21.66 11.57
N GLU A 247 -23.22 21.98 11.90
CA GLU A 247 -22.87 22.78 13.07
C GLU A 247 -23.42 24.20 12.89
N ALA A 248 -24.67 24.37 13.26
CA ALA A 248 -25.34 25.64 13.37
C ALA A 248 -26.33 25.60 14.52
N PHE A 249 -25.80 25.47 15.74
CA PHE A 249 -26.48 26.01 16.93
C PHE A 249 -25.43 26.33 17.98
N CYS A 250 -24.84 27.50 17.83
CA CYS A 250 -24.17 28.21 18.90
C CYS A 250 -25.26 28.57 19.93
N CYS A 251 -25.37 27.81 21.01
CA CYS A 251 -26.17 28.21 22.14
C CYS A 251 -25.51 29.44 22.78
N LYS A 252 -26.05 30.63 22.46
CA LYS A 252 -25.84 31.81 23.30
C LYS A 252 -26.47 31.50 24.66
N GLY A 253 -25.63 31.30 25.66
CA GLY A 253 -26.06 31.26 27.04
C GLY A 253 -26.71 32.58 27.46
N PRO A 254 -27.67 32.58 28.41
CA PRO A 254 -28.25 33.83 28.92
C PRO A 254 -27.17 34.61 29.67
N GLY A 255 -26.92 35.81 29.26
CA GLY A 255 -26.15 36.80 30.02
C GLY A 255 -26.88 37.21 31.29
N PRO A 256 -26.15 37.83 32.25
CA PRO A 256 -26.61 38.07 33.60
C PRO A 256 -27.77 39.06 33.68
#